data_630620f25e3ede8d02d2733da8fb9e69
#
_entry.id   630620f25e3ede8d02d2733da8fb9e69
#
_cell.length_a   1.000
_cell.length_b   1.000
_cell.length_c   1.000
_cell.angle_alpha   90.00
_cell.angle_beta   90.00
_cell.angle_gamma   90.00
#
_symmetry.space_group_name_H-M   'P 1'
#
loop_
_entity.id
_entity.type
_entity.pdbx_description
1 polymer ?
#
loop_
_entity_poly.entity_id
_entity_poly.type
_entity_poly.pdbx_seq_one_letter_code
_entity_poly.pdbx_strand_id
1 'polypeptide(L)'
;MSAQSENELLKMVIETQASRIKDQEETIRELRTMIDELRSLKANLEETLNEFRRQFFGVKSEKTSNKEENVESDDKKESIQVKSHTRERKPKATRDELYGNLPVKEIICLVPEAERFCEWCNSEMIPMKPTFVREEIRITPAIVERVRYMQEVLICPECKKDHDGSFKKGKVPSALIPHSPASASAVAFVMFSKCFMGLPYYRQESAFTQLGAKIPRETLANWCIIAAENYLFPIYELIHRELIKREVIHADETTCQVLREEGKEAQSTSYMWIYTSGTDGLPKIVLYEYQPGRGGIHPQEFLEGFHGLLQCDGYQGYNKVADVLLACCMAHCRRKFYEALPAEKKKTMKLLDINSPIAIKEPDIPQDDLEKYIPAEIGVAYCNKLFYLEREFKDLPPEERKAKRLEQEAPVWDNFWKWLDSLNTTKGSKLSKAVNYAQNHRDSLCTYLQDGRCELSNNAALYTGYFYPHLFQKSA
;
A
#
# COMPACT_ATOMS: atom_id res chain seq x y z
N MET A 1 -26.56 -77.88 -4.80
CA MET A 1 -25.79 -77.29 -3.67
C MET A 1 -26.66 -77.44 -2.43
N SER A 2 -26.12 -78.01 -1.31
CA SER A 2 -26.95 -78.26 -0.12
C SER A 2 -27.21 -76.94 0.59
N ALA A 3 -28.37 -76.79 1.22
CA ALA A 3 -28.74 -75.62 2.03
C ALA A 3 -27.73 -75.22 3.13
N GLN A 4 -26.84 -76.14 3.50
CA GLN A 4 -25.71 -75.89 4.40
C GLN A 4 -24.60 -75.05 3.76
N SER A 5 -24.30 -75.28 2.45
CA SER A 5 -23.29 -74.53 1.68
C SER A 5 -23.71 -73.06 1.42
N GLU A 6 -25.02 -72.82 1.24
CA GLU A 6 -25.60 -71.47 1.05
C GLU A 6 -25.57 -70.66 2.34
N ASN A 7 -25.83 -71.28 3.47
CA ASN A 7 -25.75 -70.67 4.78
C ASN A 7 -24.32 -70.26 5.21
N GLU A 8 -23.32 -71.07 4.85
CA GLU A 8 -21.90 -70.74 5.06
C GLU A 8 -21.45 -69.58 4.18
N LEU A 9 -21.87 -69.54 2.92
CA LEU A 9 -21.59 -68.43 2.02
C LEU A 9 -22.19 -67.10 2.50
N LEU A 10 -23.46 -67.12 2.96
CA LEU A 10 -24.13 -66.00 3.53
C LEU A 10 -23.47 -65.49 4.82
N LYS A 11 -22.98 -66.38 5.69
CA LYS A 11 -22.20 -65.95 6.88
C LYS A 11 -20.90 -65.27 6.50
N MET A 12 -20.13 -65.75 5.53
CA MET A 12 -18.90 -65.11 5.03
C MET A 12 -19.19 -63.75 4.46
N VAL A 13 -20.29 -63.58 3.71
CA VAL A 13 -20.68 -62.28 3.15
C VAL A 13 -21.05 -61.28 4.26
N ILE A 14 -21.80 -61.76 5.28
CA ILE A 14 -22.15 -60.90 6.41
C ILE A 14 -20.92 -60.47 7.21
N GLU A 15 -19.98 -61.37 7.49
CA GLU A 15 -18.73 -61.07 8.19
C GLU A 15 -17.85 -60.09 7.36
N THR A 16 -17.77 -60.27 6.03
CA THR A 16 -17.04 -59.37 5.15
C THR A 16 -17.66 -57.97 5.13
N GLN A 17 -18.99 -57.89 5.08
CA GLN A 17 -19.70 -56.60 5.12
C GLN A 17 -19.59 -55.92 6.48
N ALA A 18 -19.65 -56.67 7.58
CA ALA A 18 -19.46 -56.16 8.94
C ALA A 18 -18.05 -55.57 9.13
N SER A 19 -17.00 -56.24 8.56
CA SER A 19 -15.64 -55.70 8.55
C SER A 19 -15.55 -54.37 7.75
N ARG A 20 -16.15 -54.32 6.55
CA ARG A 20 -16.18 -53.11 5.74
C ARG A 20 -16.92 -51.94 6.40
N ILE A 21 -18.00 -52.22 7.09
CA ILE A 21 -18.73 -51.21 7.87
C ILE A 21 -17.85 -50.66 9.02
N LYS A 22 -17.14 -51.52 9.70
CA LYS A 22 -16.21 -51.11 10.75
C LYS A 22 -15.07 -50.25 10.24
N ASP A 23 -14.48 -50.60 9.11
CA ASP A 23 -13.44 -49.83 8.46
C ASP A 23 -13.95 -48.43 7.97
N GLN A 24 -15.20 -48.42 7.46
CA GLN A 24 -15.86 -47.17 7.07
C GLN A 24 -16.19 -46.27 8.28
N GLU A 25 -16.61 -46.86 9.39
CA GLU A 25 -16.85 -46.13 10.65
C GLU A 25 -15.57 -45.51 11.19
N GLU A 26 -14.46 -46.21 11.09
CA GLU A 26 -13.14 -45.72 11.50
C GLU A 26 -12.70 -44.54 10.61
N THR A 27 -12.82 -44.69 9.29
CA THR A 27 -12.53 -43.61 8.32
C THR A 27 -13.43 -42.38 8.56
N ILE A 28 -14.71 -42.58 8.83
CA ILE A 28 -15.65 -41.48 9.16
C ILE A 28 -15.22 -40.77 10.46
N ARG A 29 -14.72 -41.51 11.43
CA ARG A 29 -14.24 -40.93 12.68
C ARG A 29 -12.99 -40.09 12.45
N GLU A 30 -12.04 -40.57 11.66
CA GLU A 30 -10.84 -39.84 11.29
C GLU A 30 -11.17 -38.56 10.51
N LEU A 31 -12.07 -38.66 9.51
CA LEU A 31 -12.52 -37.51 8.75
C LEU A 31 -13.22 -36.45 9.62
N ARG A 32 -14.02 -36.87 10.61
CA ARG A 32 -14.63 -35.93 11.55
C ARG A 32 -13.59 -35.20 12.38
N THR A 33 -12.59 -35.90 12.90
CA THR A 33 -11.49 -35.30 13.64
C THR A 33 -10.75 -34.27 12.78
N MET A 34 -10.44 -34.61 11.52
CA MET A 34 -9.77 -33.71 10.58
C MET A 34 -10.62 -32.48 10.23
N ILE A 35 -11.93 -32.64 10.11
CA ILE A 35 -12.88 -31.52 9.90
C ILE A 35 -12.88 -30.59 11.13
N ASP A 36 -12.83 -31.10 12.33
CA ASP A 36 -12.83 -30.28 13.54
C ASP A 36 -11.49 -29.55 13.73
N GLU A 37 -10.38 -30.17 13.36
CA GLU A 37 -9.06 -29.53 13.29
C GLU A 37 -9.04 -28.40 12.25
N LEU A 38 -9.58 -28.63 11.05
CA LEU A 38 -9.67 -27.62 10.01
C LEU A 38 -10.58 -26.44 10.41
N ARG A 39 -11.66 -26.71 11.14
CA ARG A 39 -12.54 -25.66 11.69
C ARG A 39 -11.82 -24.83 12.74
N SER A 40 -11.04 -25.46 13.61
CA SER A 40 -10.23 -24.75 14.60
C SER A 40 -9.15 -23.90 13.93
N LEU A 41 -8.45 -24.46 12.94
CA LEU A 41 -7.45 -23.71 12.16
C LEU A 41 -8.06 -22.52 11.43
N LYS A 42 -9.24 -22.71 10.83
CA LYS A 42 -9.99 -21.61 10.18
C LYS A 42 -10.35 -20.51 11.18
N ALA A 43 -10.85 -20.86 12.35
CA ALA A 43 -11.19 -19.88 13.40
C ALA A 43 -9.97 -19.08 13.85
N ASN A 44 -8.82 -19.74 14.06
CA ASN A 44 -7.57 -19.09 14.42
C ASN A 44 -7.05 -18.16 13.31
N LEU A 45 -7.18 -18.58 12.04
CA LEU A 45 -6.82 -17.74 10.89
C LEU A 45 -7.74 -16.52 10.75
N GLU A 46 -9.05 -16.68 10.99
CA GLU A 46 -10.01 -15.56 11.00
C GLU A 46 -9.74 -14.58 12.13
N GLU A 47 -9.35 -15.08 13.32
CA GLU A 47 -8.94 -14.24 14.44
C GLU A 47 -7.65 -13.48 14.13
N THR A 48 -6.64 -14.16 13.61
CA THR A 48 -5.37 -13.56 13.18
C THR A 48 -5.60 -12.51 12.07
N LEU A 49 -6.43 -12.82 11.06
CA LEU A 49 -6.83 -11.88 10.02
C LEU A 49 -7.54 -10.64 10.59
N ASN A 50 -8.43 -10.83 11.57
CA ASN A 50 -9.11 -9.72 12.22
C ASN A 50 -8.15 -8.87 13.07
N GLU A 51 -7.15 -9.48 13.67
CA GLU A 51 -6.09 -8.79 14.40
C GLU A 51 -5.18 -7.99 13.45
N PHE A 52 -4.77 -8.58 12.32
CA PHE A 52 -4.08 -7.87 11.24
C PHE A 52 -4.93 -6.73 10.68
N ARG A 53 -6.23 -6.93 10.45
CA ARG A 53 -7.15 -5.86 10.03
C ARG A 53 -7.22 -4.72 11.03
N ARG A 54 -7.20 -5.00 12.32
CA ARG A 54 -7.14 -3.97 13.38
C ARG A 54 -5.80 -3.24 13.36
N GLN A 55 -4.69 -3.95 13.19
CA GLN A 55 -3.35 -3.38 13.18
C GLN A 55 -3.09 -2.51 11.95
N PHE A 56 -3.49 -2.95 10.73
CA PHE A 56 -3.19 -2.24 9.49
C PHE A 56 -4.19 -1.14 9.13
N PHE A 57 -5.45 -1.25 9.53
CA PHE A 57 -6.48 -0.33 9.07
C PHE A 57 -7.15 0.50 10.18
N GLY A 58 -6.75 0.38 11.43
CA GLY A 58 -7.23 1.17 12.55
C GLY A 58 -8.75 1.20 12.75
N VAL A 59 -9.23 1.95 13.71
CA VAL A 59 -10.67 2.08 13.98
C VAL A 59 -11.35 2.96 12.92
N LYS A 60 -12.37 2.43 12.28
CA LYS A 60 -13.11 2.87 11.10
C LYS A 60 -13.98 4.11 11.29
N SER A 61 -13.49 5.24 11.75
CA SER A 61 -14.37 6.41 11.87
C SER A 61 -13.61 7.73 11.82
N GLU A 62 -13.80 8.46 10.73
CA GLU A 62 -13.46 9.88 10.61
C GLU A 62 -14.50 10.78 11.35
N LYS A 63 -15.03 10.37 12.50
CA LYS A 63 -15.98 11.19 13.25
C LYS A 63 -15.24 12.29 14.00
N THR A 64 -15.30 13.49 13.47
CA THR A 64 -15.07 14.72 14.24
C THR A 64 -16.19 14.89 15.25
N SER A 65 -15.88 14.81 16.53
CA SER A 65 -16.77 15.31 17.57
C SER A 65 -16.66 16.83 17.58
N ASN A 66 -17.66 17.53 17.06
CA ASN A 66 -17.84 18.94 17.37
C ASN A 66 -18.09 19.05 18.89
N LYS A 67 -17.07 19.44 19.63
CA LYS A 67 -17.22 20.05 20.94
C LYS A 67 -16.91 21.54 20.76
N GLU A 68 -17.94 22.32 20.92
CA GLU A 68 -17.80 23.76 21.18
C GLU A 68 -16.99 23.94 22.45
N GLU A 69 -15.92 24.71 22.35
CA GLU A 69 -15.10 25.09 23.48
C GLU A 69 -15.87 26.20 24.26
N ASN A 70 -16.27 25.87 25.48
CA ASN A 70 -16.43 26.87 26.52
C ASN A 70 -15.27 26.70 27.49
N VAL A 71 -14.43 27.70 27.54
CA VAL A 71 -13.37 27.89 28.51
C VAL A 71 -13.97 28.32 29.81
N GLU A 72 -13.86 27.54 30.87
CA GLU A 72 -13.72 28.05 32.22
C GLU A 72 -12.96 27.00 33.09
N SER A 73 -11.96 27.52 33.75
CA SER A 73 -11.08 26.88 34.72
C SER A 73 -11.81 26.42 35.97
N ASP A 74 -11.62 25.19 36.46
CA ASP A 74 -11.22 24.99 37.85
C ASP A 74 -10.86 23.51 38.16
N ASP A 75 -9.84 23.35 38.99
CA ASP A 75 -9.34 22.08 39.51
C ASP A 75 -10.39 21.30 40.31
N LYS A 76 -10.69 20.07 39.92
CA LYS A 76 -10.98 18.95 40.84
C LYS A 76 -11.05 17.61 40.06
N LYS A 77 -10.20 16.67 40.46
CA LYS A 77 -10.27 15.28 40.04
C LYS A 77 -11.54 14.62 40.56
N GLU A 78 -12.53 14.41 39.70
CA GLU A 78 -13.63 13.50 39.96
C GLU A 78 -13.69 12.44 38.85
N SER A 79 -13.72 11.17 39.26
CA SER A 79 -13.88 10.02 38.39
C SER A 79 -15.24 10.06 37.69
N ILE A 80 -15.25 10.30 36.38
CA ILE A 80 -16.46 10.27 35.58
C ILE A 80 -16.80 8.82 35.24
N GLN A 81 -17.82 8.28 35.90
CA GLN A 81 -18.49 7.05 35.46
C GLN A 81 -19.22 7.35 34.16
N VAL A 82 -18.70 6.81 33.04
CA VAL A 82 -19.36 6.87 31.74
C VAL A 82 -20.58 5.94 31.80
N LYS A 83 -21.79 6.50 31.81
CA LYS A 83 -23.03 5.73 31.64
C LYS A 83 -22.99 5.02 30.31
N SER A 84 -23.15 3.70 30.32
CA SER A 84 -23.29 2.88 29.14
C SER A 84 -24.53 3.32 28.35
N HIS A 85 -24.32 4.04 27.22
CA HIS A 85 -25.40 4.32 26.28
C HIS A 85 -25.66 3.08 25.45
N THR A 86 -26.74 2.37 25.74
CA THR A 86 -27.30 1.36 24.86
C THR A 86 -27.83 2.09 23.61
N ARG A 87 -27.07 2.01 22.50
CA ARG A 87 -27.45 2.60 21.22
C ARG A 87 -28.46 1.67 20.57
N GLU A 88 -29.73 2.07 20.52
CA GLU A 88 -30.73 1.37 19.71
C GLU A 88 -30.23 1.30 18.26
N ARG A 89 -30.11 0.09 17.75
CA ARG A 89 -29.79 -0.12 16.32
C ARG A 89 -30.98 0.36 15.51
N LYS A 90 -30.82 1.50 14.82
CA LYS A 90 -31.78 1.91 13.81
C LYS A 90 -31.91 0.77 12.76
N PRO A 91 -33.12 0.46 12.31
CA PRO A 91 -33.30 -0.50 11.23
C PRO A 91 -32.44 -0.11 10.03
N LYS A 92 -31.83 -1.09 9.37
CA LYS A 92 -31.05 -0.84 8.16
C LYS A 92 -31.97 -0.30 7.09
N ALA A 93 -31.64 0.85 6.52
CA ALA A 93 -32.34 1.41 5.37
C ALA A 93 -32.36 0.40 4.22
N THR A 94 -33.49 0.32 3.52
CA THR A 94 -33.64 -0.53 2.35
C THR A 94 -32.82 0.03 1.17
N ARG A 95 -32.49 -0.81 0.19
CA ARG A 95 -31.75 -0.37 -1.01
C ARG A 95 -32.51 0.69 -1.79
N ASP A 96 -33.84 0.61 -1.84
CA ASP A 96 -34.68 1.60 -2.48
C ASP A 96 -34.68 2.94 -1.77
N GLU A 97 -34.60 2.96 -0.44
CA GLU A 97 -34.42 4.19 0.33
C GLU A 97 -33.04 4.84 0.11
N LEU A 98 -32.01 4.02 -0.12
CA LEU A 98 -30.62 4.49 -0.30
C LEU A 98 -30.34 4.98 -1.73
N TYR A 99 -30.82 4.25 -2.74
CA TYR A 99 -30.45 4.48 -4.15
C TYR A 99 -31.64 4.61 -5.11
N GLY A 100 -32.87 4.65 -4.62
CA GLY A 100 -34.08 4.67 -5.45
C GLY A 100 -34.15 5.83 -6.46
N ASN A 101 -33.45 6.92 -6.20
CA ASN A 101 -33.40 8.09 -7.10
C ASN A 101 -32.39 7.93 -8.27
N LEU A 102 -31.60 6.83 -8.31
CA LEU A 102 -30.68 6.60 -9.42
C LEU A 102 -31.41 5.98 -10.63
N PRO A 103 -31.02 6.33 -11.88
CA PRO A 103 -31.53 5.67 -13.06
C PRO A 103 -31.18 4.19 -13.04
N VAL A 104 -32.18 3.33 -13.32
CA VAL A 104 -31.99 1.88 -13.32
C VAL A 104 -31.71 1.41 -14.74
N LYS A 105 -30.60 0.63 -14.89
CA LYS A 105 -30.27 -0.07 -16.11
C LYS A 105 -30.33 -1.57 -15.86
N GLU A 106 -31.24 -2.25 -16.51
CA GLU A 106 -31.36 -3.70 -16.41
C GLU A 106 -30.48 -4.40 -17.45
N ILE A 107 -29.70 -5.38 -17.02
CA ILE A 107 -28.88 -6.24 -17.87
C ILE A 107 -29.40 -7.67 -17.71
N ILE A 108 -29.92 -8.25 -18.80
CA ILE A 108 -30.38 -9.64 -18.82
C ILE A 108 -29.18 -10.51 -19.21
N CYS A 109 -28.76 -11.39 -18.31
CA CYS A 109 -27.72 -12.36 -18.56
C CYS A 109 -28.34 -13.59 -19.21
N LEU A 110 -28.19 -13.71 -20.53
CA LEU A 110 -28.76 -14.79 -21.32
C LEU A 110 -27.97 -16.09 -21.14
N VAL A 111 -28.65 -17.22 -21.30
CA VAL A 111 -27.99 -18.52 -21.48
C VAL A 111 -27.45 -18.58 -22.91
N PRO A 112 -26.18 -18.99 -23.11
CA PRO A 112 -25.61 -19.16 -24.46
C PRO A 112 -26.46 -20.08 -25.33
N GLU A 113 -26.58 -19.79 -26.62
CA GLU A 113 -27.43 -20.59 -27.56
C GLU A 113 -27.08 -22.06 -27.54
N ALA A 114 -25.80 -22.41 -27.49
CA ALA A 114 -25.32 -23.79 -27.41
C ALA A 114 -25.78 -24.52 -26.12
N GLU A 115 -26.13 -23.80 -25.07
CA GLU A 115 -26.57 -24.37 -23.77
C GLU A 115 -28.09 -24.33 -23.57
N ARG A 116 -28.84 -23.94 -24.58
CA ARG A 116 -30.32 -23.82 -24.49
C ARG A 116 -31.07 -25.14 -24.69
N PHE A 117 -30.38 -26.25 -24.73
CA PHE A 117 -30.99 -27.58 -24.85
C PHE A 117 -31.00 -28.30 -23.50
N CYS A 118 -32.06 -29.07 -23.27
CA CYS A 118 -32.20 -29.87 -22.06
C CYS A 118 -31.21 -31.02 -22.06
N GLU A 119 -30.43 -31.17 -20.99
CA GLU A 119 -29.43 -32.25 -20.86
C GLU A 119 -30.03 -33.66 -20.78
N TRP A 120 -31.32 -33.77 -20.41
CA TRP A 120 -32.00 -35.05 -20.25
C TRP A 120 -32.74 -35.52 -21.53
N CYS A 121 -33.40 -34.62 -22.24
CA CYS A 121 -34.23 -34.99 -23.41
C CYS A 121 -33.80 -34.28 -24.70
N ASN A 122 -32.74 -33.48 -24.67
CA ASN A 122 -32.21 -32.70 -25.80
C ASN A 122 -33.22 -31.77 -26.50
N SER A 123 -34.38 -31.48 -25.88
CA SER A 123 -35.38 -30.53 -26.42
C SER A 123 -34.94 -29.09 -26.16
N GLU A 124 -35.30 -28.17 -27.04
CA GLU A 124 -35.05 -26.74 -26.83
C GLU A 124 -35.82 -26.21 -25.61
N MET A 125 -35.14 -25.50 -24.74
CA MET A 125 -35.69 -24.93 -23.51
C MET A 125 -36.32 -23.55 -23.79
N ILE A 126 -37.49 -23.31 -23.21
CA ILE A 126 -38.20 -22.04 -23.35
C ILE A 126 -37.82 -21.07 -22.22
N PRO A 127 -37.70 -19.75 -22.51
CA PRO A 127 -37.39 -18.76 -21.50
C PRO A 127 -38.54 -18.59 -20.51
N MET A 128 -38.19 -18.50 -19.24
CA MET A 128 -39.07 -18.09 -18.15
C MET A 128 -38.85 -16.60 -17.84
N LYS A 129 -39.67 -16.04 -16.93
CA LYS A 129 -39.49 -14.68 -16.46
C LYS A 129 -38.07 -14.54 -15.84
N PRO A 130 -37.27 -13.54 -16.26
CA PRO A 130 -35.96 -13.31 -15.68
C PRO A 130 -36.02 -13.13 -14.16
N THR A 131 -35.10 -13.74 -13.45
CA THR A 131 -35.00 -13.66 -11.99
C THR A 131 -33.99 -12.61 -11.60
N PHE A 132 -34.34 -11.76 -10.64
CA PHE A 132 -33.41 -10.80 -10.05
C PHE A 132 -32.31 -11.55 -9.31
N VAL A 133 -31.05 -11.22 -9.58
CA VAL A 133 -29.88 -11.84 -8.93
C VAL A 133 -29.18 -10.85 -8.01
N ARG A 134 -28.80 -9.70 -8.54
CA ARG A 134 -28.09 -8.66 -7.78
C ARG A 134 -28.20 -7.31 -8.47
N GLU A 135 -27.85 -6.28 -7.74
CA GLU A 135 -27.64 -4.95 -8.30
C GLU A 135 -26.27 -4.40 -7.86
N GLU A 136 -25.74 -3.50 -8.65
CA GLU A 136 -24.51 -2.78 -8.38
C GLU A 136 -24.65 -1.30 -8.73
N ILE A 137 -23.86 -0.46 -8.10
CA ILE A 137 -23.71 0.95 -8.47
C ILE A 137 -22.55 1.05 -9.43
N ARG A 138 -22.83 1.53 -10.67
CA ARG A 138 -21.81 1.79 -11.68
C ARG A 138 -21.57 3.30 -11.78
N ILE A 139 -20.29 3.70 -11.80
CA ILE A 139 -19.87 5.08 -11.95
C ILE A 139 -19.11 5.20 -13.27
N THR A 140 -19.66 6.04 -14.16
CA THR A 140 -18.92 6.60 -15.29
C THR A 140 -18.62 8.06 -14.91
N PRO A 141 -17.49 8.68 -15.24
CA PRO A 141 -17.23 10.05 -14.86
C PRO A 141 -18.42 10.96 -15.13
N ALA A 142 -18.93 11.61 -14.09
CA ALA A 142 -20.15 12.42 -14.03
C ALA A 142 -21.50 11.67 -14.16
N ILE A 143 -21.52 10.34 -14.27
CA ILE A 143 -22.78 9.55 -14.30
C ILE A 143 -22.75 8.49 -13.19
N VAL A 144 -23.75 8.51 -12.33
CA VAL A 144 -23.99 7.47 -11.32
C VAL A 144 -25.30 6.76 -11.67
N GLU A 145 -25.22 5.46 -11.90
CA GLU A 145 -26.37 4.64 -12.28
C GLU A 145 -26.53 3.41 -11.39
N ARG A 146 -27.76 2.96 -11.22
CA ARG A 146 -28.10 1.72 -10.51
C ARG A 146 -28.28 0.60 -11.53
N VAL A 147 -27.40 -0.38 -11.53
CA VAL A 147 -27.43 -1.51 -12.46
C VAL A 147 -28.03 -2.73 -11.77
N ARG A 148 -29.11 -3.30 -12.36
CA ARG A 148 -29.74 -4.53 -11.89
C ARG A 148 -29.37 -5.66 -12.83
N TYR A 149 -28.81 -6.74 -12.29
CA TYR A 149 -28.56 -7.96 -13.05
C TYR A 149 -29.75 -8.87 -12.92
N MET A 150 -30.41 -9.12 -14.07
CA MET A 150 -31.55 -10.06 -14.21
C MET A 150 -31.04 -11.32 -14.90
N GLN A 151 -31.30 -12.47 -14.29
CA GLN A 151 -30.87 -13.76 -14.81
C GLN A 151 -31.99 -14.41 -15.63
N GLU A 152 -31.69 -14.75 -16.87
CA GLU A 152 -32.58 -15.58 -17.68
C GLU A 152 -32.66 -16.99 -17.07
N VAL A 153 -33.87 -17.50 -16.95
CA VAL A 153 -34.13 -18.87 -16.51
C VAL A 153 -34.87 -19.59 -17.63
N LEU A 154 -34.29 -20.67 -18.11
CA LEU A 154 -34.92 -21.56 -19.09
C LEU A 154 -35.47 -22.79 -18.38
N ILE A 155 -36.62 -23.27 -18.85
CA ILE A 155 -37.25 -24.52 -18.39
C ILE A 155 -37.44 -25.45 -19.57
N CYS A 156 -37.19 -26.75 -19.37
CA CYS A 156 -37.54 -27.76 -20.35
C CYS A 156 -39.05 -28.07 -20.30
N PRO A 157 -39.82 -27.81 -21.38
CA PRO A 157 -41.24 -28.07 -21.38
C PRO A 157 -41.62 -29.55 -21.32
N GLU A 158 -40.76 -30.43 -21.86
CA GLU A 158 -40.99 -31.87 -21.85
C GLU A 158 -40.76 -32.49 -20.47
N CYS A 159 -39.59 -32.18 -19.83
CA CYS A 159 -39.32 -32.67 -18.48
C CYS A 159 -40.28 -32.08 -17.43
N LYS A 160 -40.92 -30.93 -17.68
CA LYS A 160 -41.93 -30.35 -16.79
C LYS A 160 -43.20 -31.16 -16.70
N LYS A 161 -43.51 -31.99 -17.73
CA LYS A 161 -44.71 -32.84 -17.72
C LYS A 161 -44.60 -34.04 -16.78
N ASP A 162 -43.37 -34.55 -16.59
CA ASP A 162 -43.14 -35.82 -15.89
C ASP A 162 -42.48 -35.62 -14.50
N HIS A 163 -41.80 -34.47 -14.26
CA HIS A 163 -41.05 -34.16 -13.04
C HIS A 163 -41.10 -32.67 -12.73
N ASP A 164 -40.39 -32.23 -11.67
CA ASP A 164 -40.23 -30.82 -11.25
C ASP A 164 -39.59 -29.89 -12.31
N GLY A 165 -39.21 -30.43 -13.47
CA GLY A 165 -38.63 -29.72 -14.60
C GLY A 165 -37.11 -29.56 -14.50
N SER A 166 -36.46 -29.48 -15.66
CA SER A 166 -35.02 -29.13 -15.76
C SER A 166 -34.91 -27.64 -16.02
N PHE A 167 -34.07 -26.93 -15.23
CA PHE A 167 -33.87 -25.49 -15.33
C PHE A 167 -32.42 -25.18 -15.70
N LYS A 168 -32.22 -24.21 -16.60
CA LYS A 168 -30.95 -23.59 -16.87
C LYS A 168 -31.01 -22.10 -16.56
N LYS A 169 -29.94 -21.55 -15.98
CA LYS A 169 -29.83 -20.15 -15.62
C LYS A 169 -28.65 -19.50 -16.33
N GLY A 170 -28.83 -18.32 -16.88
CA GLY A 170 -27.77 -17.54 -17.48
C GLY A 170 -26.62 -17.26 -16.48
N LYS A 171 -25.40 -17.17 -16.94
CA LYS A 171 -24.24 -16.83 -16.07
C LYS A 171 -24.27 -15.35 -15.73
N VAL A 172 -24.27 -15.04 -14.44
CA VAL A 172 -24.17 -13.66 -13.94
C VAL A 172 -22.72 -13.42 -13.52
N PRO A 173 -22.08 -12.29 -13.94
CA PRO A 173 -20.77 -11.93 -13.49
C PRO A 173 -20.70 -11.88 -11.96
N SER A 174 -19.62 -12.36 -11.37
CA SER A 174 -19.42 -12.30 -9.91
C SER A 174 -19.39 -10.85 -9.42
N ALA A 175 -20.00 -10.60 -8.25
CA ALA A 175 -19.88 -9.28 -7.62
C ALA A 175 -18.44 -9.05 -7.16
N LEU A 176 -17.94 -7.82 -7.27
CA LEU A 176 -16.63 -7.47 -6.76
C LEU A 176 -16.57 -7.71 -5.23
N ILE A 177 -17.60 -7.27 -4.53
CA ILE A 177 -17.75 -7.47 -3.09
C ILE A 177 -19.09 -8.19 -2.87
N PRO A 178 -19.10 -9.42 -2.34
CA PRO A 178 -20.35 -10.15 -2.08
C PRO A 178 -21.31 -9.34 -1.22
N HIS A 179 -22.60 -9.38 -1.57
CA HIS A 179 -23.69 -8.69 -0.87
C HIS A 179 -23.57 -7.15 -0.81
N SER A 180 -22.70 -6.55 -1.63
CA SER A 180 -22.52 -5.11 -1.74
C SER A 180 -22.94 -4.61 -3.12
N PRO A 181 -23.46 -3.36 -3.23
CA PRO A 181 -23.70 -2.72 -4.53
C PRO A 181 -22.42 -2.17 -5.18
N ALA A 182 -21.24 -2.44 -4.62
CA ALA A 182 -19.97 -1.98 -5.12
C ALA A 182 -19.61 -2.61 -6.46
N SER A 183 -19.56 -1.82 -7.53
CA SER A 183 -18.94 -2.22 -8.79
C SER A 183 -17.45 -1.87 -8.79
N ALA A 184 -16.66 -2.49 -9.68
CA ALA A 184 -15.26 -2.16 -9.83
C ALA A 184 -15.05 -0.68 -10.18
N SER A 185 -15.92 -0.09 -11.03
CA SER A 185 -15.85 1.33 -11.38
C SER A 185 -16.16 2.26 -10.20
N ALA A 186 -17.13 1.88 -9.34
CA ALA A 186 -17.47 2.65 -8.16
C ALA A 186 -16.32 2.65 -7.14
N VAL A 187 -15.74 1.49 -6.86
CA VAL A 187 -14.59 1.37 -5.95
C VAL A 187 -13.38 2.11 -6.47
N ALA A 188 -13.05 1.95 -7.76
CA ALA A 188 -11.95 2.68 -8.39
C ALA A 188 -12.12 4.20 -8.32
N PHE A 189 -13.35 4.69 -8.53
CA PHE A 189 -13.67 6.12 -8.41
C PHE A 189 -13.48 6.62 -6.96
N VAL A 190 -13.95 5.86 -5.97
CA VAL A 190 -13.78 6.20 -4.54
C VAL A 190 -12.32 6.23 -4.14
N MET A 191 -11.54 5.22 -4.56
CA MET A 191 -10.09 5.16 -4.31
C MET A 191 -9.36 6.31 -5.00
N PHE A 192 -9.64 6.56 -6.27
CA PHE A 192 -9.04 7.68 -7.02
C PHE A 192 -9.34 9.02 -6.35
N SER A 193 -10.60 9.23 -5.96
CA SER A 193 -11.02 10.45 -5.26
C SER A 193 -10.33 10.61 -3.91
N LYS A 194 -10.18 9.53 -3.13
CA LYS A 194 -9.52 9.57 -1.82
C LYS A 194 -8.00 9.73 -1.95
N CYS A 195 -7.37 8.89 -2.78
CA CYS A 195 -5.92 8.76 -2.81
C CYS A 195 -5.26 9.77 -3.75
N PHE A 196 -5.83 10.01 -4.93
CA PHE A 196 -5.24 10.91 -5.92
C PHE A 196 -5.74 12.35 -5.77
N MET A 197 -7.07 12.54 -5.65
CA MET A 197 -7.66 13.88 -5.53
C MET A 197 -7.65 14.44 -4.10
N GLY A 198 -7.27 13.63 -3.10
CA GLY A 198 -7.26 14.04 -1.69
C GLY A 198 -8.65 14.33 -1.11
N LEU A 199 -9.72 13.77 -1.70
CA LEU A 199 -11.09 14.04 -1.29
C LEU A 199 -11.51 13.10 -0.14
N PRO A 200 -11.74 13.62 1.09
CA PRO A 200 -12.13 12.79 2.23
C PRO A 200 -13.48 12.09 2.01
N TYR A 201 -13.68 10.93 2.63
CA TYR A 201 -14.91 10.15 2.47
C TYR A 201 -16.17 10.92 2.82
N TYR A 202 -16.15 11.82 3.82
CA TYR A 202 -17.33 12.62 4.16
C TYR A 202 -17.76 13.58 3.04
N ARG A 203 -16.80 14.12 2.25
CA ARG A 203 -17.11 14.94 1.06
C ARG A 203 -17.61 14.09 -0.09
N GLN A 204 -17.06 12.89 -0.25
CA GLN A 204 -17.56 11.92 -1.24
C GLN A 204 -18.99 11.47 -0.92
N GLU A 205 -19.31 11.19 0.35
CA GLU A 205 -20.66 10.89 0.83
C GLU A 205 -21.65 12.03 0.47
N SER A 206 -21.24 13.28 0.70
CA SER A 206 -22.04 14.44 0.33
C SER A 206 -22.24 14.57 -1.18
N ALA A 207 -21.17 14.35 -1.97
CA ALA A 207 -21.24 14.39 -3.43
C ALA A 207 -22.15 13.27 -4.00
N PHE A 208 -22.01 12.03 -3.51
CA PHE A 208 -22.89 10.94 -3.88
C PHE A 208 -24.36 11.21 -3.53
N THR A 209 -24.60 11.82 -2.37
CA THR A 209 -25.96 12.20 -1.96
C THR A 209 -26.58 13.19 -2.95
N GLN A 210 -25.81 14.17 -3.43
CA GLN A 210 -26.27 15.12 -4.46
C GLN A 210 -26.54 14.46 -5.80
N LEU A 211 -25.82 13.37 -6.12
CA LEU A 211 -26.02 12.56 -7.31
C LEU A 211 -27.16 11.52 -7.15
N GLY A 212 -27.86 11.51 -6.01
CA GLY A 212 -28.99 10.62 -5.74
C GLY A 212 -28.63 9.30 -5.07
N ALA A 213 -27.36 9.08 -4.71
CA ALA A 213 -26.91 7.86 -4.04
C ALA A 213 -26.49 8.14 -2.60
N LYS A 214 -27.24 7.67 -1.61
CA LYS A 214 -26.91 7.81 -0.18
C LYS A 214 -25.98 6.65 0.23
N ILE A 215 -24.67 6.84 0.04
CA ILE A 215 -23.64 5.86 0.40
C ILE A 215 -22.87 6.40 1.61
N PRO A 216 -23.03 5.79 2.80
CA PRO A 216 -22.35 6.24 4.01
C PRO A 216 -20.82 6.14 3.85
N ARG A 217 -20.09 7.08 4.44
CA ARG A 217 -18.61 7.10 4.41
C ARG A 217 -17.96 5.82 4.93
N GLU A 218 -18.60 5.16 5.91
CA GLU A 218 -18.16 3.87 6.44
C GLU A 218 -18.24 2.77 5.35
N THR A 219 -19.25 2.84 4.50
CA THR A 219 -19.38 1.93 3.36
C THR A 219 -18.31 2.20 2.30
N LEU A 220 -18.04 3.47 1.97
CA LEU A 220 -16.98 3.86 1.03
C LEU A 220 -15.61 3.39 1.53
N ALA A 221 -15.32 3.58 2.82
CA ALA A 221 -14.09 3.11 3.45
C ALA A 221 -13.97 1.57 3.38
N ASN A 222 -15.05 0.85 3.72
CA ASN A 222 -15.06 -0.60 3.66
C ASN A 222 -14.87 -1.14 2.23
N TRP A 223 -15.43 -0.49 1.20
CA TRP A 223 -15.18 -0.87 -0.19
C TRP A 223 -13.69 -0.78 -0.54
N CYS A 224 -13.04 0.31 -0.14
CA CYS A 224 -11.61 0.48 -0.37
C CYS A 224 -10.78 -0.57 0.38
N ILE A 225 -11.11 -0.86 1.64
CA ILE A 225 -10.38 -1.85 2.45
C ILE A 225 -10.50 -3.23 1.84
N ILE A 226 -11.74 -3.70 1.57
CA ILE A 226 -11.97 -5.04 1.01
C ILE A 226 -11.33 -5.19 -0.37
N ALA A 227 -11.41 -4.14 -1.21
CA ALA A 227 -10.80 -4.20 -2.53
C ALA A 227 -9.27 -4.17 -2.46
N ALA A 228 -8.69 -3.42 -1.52
CA ALA A 228 -7.26 -3.43 -1.27
C ALA A 228 -6.77 -4.82 -0.82
N GLU A 229 -7.44 -5.43 0.17
CA GLU A 229 -7.09 -6.74 0.69
C GLU A 229 -7.21 -7.86 -0.35
N ASN A 230 -8.33 -7.89 -1.09
CA ASN A 230 -8.63 -9.03 -1.96
C ASN A 230 -8.02 -8.93 -3.36
N TYR A 231 -7.78 -7.72 -3.87
CA TYR A 231 -7.38 -7.52 -5.26
C TYR A 231 -6.08 -6.74 -5.43
N LEU A 232 -5.81 -5.73 -4.58
CA LEU A 232 -4.62 -4.92 -4.74
C LEU A 232 -3.41 -5.50 -3.98
N PHE A 233 -3.63 -6.12 -2.83
CA PHE A 233 -2.55 -6.70 -2.05
C PHE A 233 -1.77 -7.81 -2.78
N PRO A 234 -2.40 -8.75 -3.49
CA PRO A 234 -1.66 -9.72 -4.32
C PRO A 234 -0.84 -9.07 -5.43
N ILE A 235 -1.34 -7.95 -6.00
CA ILE A 235 -0.59 -7.17 -7.00
C ILE A 235 0.59 -6.45 -6.33
N TYR A 236 0.37 -5.88 -5.15
CA TYR A 236 1.42 -5.24 -4.35
C TYR A 236 2.56 -6.21 -4.05
N GLU A 237 2.25 -7.44 -3.60
CA GLU A 237 3.26 -8.47 -3.35
C GLU A 237 4.02 -8.90 -4.61
N LEU A 238 3.32 -8.96 -5.76
CA LEU A 238 3.97 -9.24 -7.04
C LEU A 238 4.94 -8.12 -7.42
N ILE A 239 4.51 -6.86 -7.29
CA ILE A 239 5.35 -5.69 -7.57
C ILE A 239 6.52 -5.62 -6.58
N HIS A 240 6.31 -5.96 -5.30
CA HIS A 240 7.37 -6.04 -4.30
C HIS A 240 8.44 -7.08 -4.70
N ARG A 241 8.02 -8.27 -5.11
CA ARG A 241 8.94 -9.31 -5.62
C ARG A 241 9.73 -8.85 -6.84
N GLU A 242 9.12 -8.04 -7.73
CA GLU A 242 9.83 -7.46 -8.86
C GLU A 242 10.78 -6.32 -8.43
N LEU A 243 10.42 -5.56 -7.39
CA LEU A 243 11.30 -4.53 -6.82
C LEU A 243 12.58 -5.13 -6.22
N ILE A 244 12.45 -6.22 -5.45
CA ILE A 244 13.60 -6.89 -4.81
C ILE A 244 14.61 -7.46 -5.83
N LYS A 245 14.19 -7.73 -7.07
CA LYS A 245 15.08 -8.18 -8.14
C LYS A 245 15.88 -7.05 -8.80
N ARG A 246 15.55 -5.79 -8.49
CA ARG A 246 16.26 -4.63 -9.08
C ARG A 246 17.67 -4.50 -8.52
N GLU A 247 18.55 -3.92 -9.30
CA GLU A 247 19.95 -3.72 -8.90
C GLU A 247 20.15 -2.50 -8.01
N VAL A 248 19.27 -1.50 -8.13
CA VAL A 248 19.29 -0.28 -7.33
C VAL A 248 17.90 0.00 -6.76
N ILE A 249 17.81 0.16 -5.45
CA ILE A 249 16.60 0.60 -4.75
C ILE A 249 16.91 1.88 -3.98
N HIS A 250 15.99 2.84 -4.06
CA HIS A 250 15.99 4.03 -3.23
C HIS A 250 14.99 3.84 -2.10
N ALA A 251 15.37 4.16 -0.88
CA ALA A 251 14.51 4.09 0.30
C ALA A 251 14.54 5.41 1.08
N ASP A 252 13.39 5.81 1.59
CA ASP A 252 13.22 6.98 2.47
C ASP A 252 12.01 6.76 3.36
N GLU A 253 11.88 7.52 4.45
CA GLU A 253 10.72 7.47 5.31
C GLU A 253 10.25 8.88 5.67
N THR A 254 8.93 9.05 5.70
CA THR A 254 8.29 10.28 6.10
C THR A 254 7.37 10.05 7.30
N THR A 255 7.30 11.05 8.17
CA THR A 255 6.40 10.97 9.34
C THR A 255 4.95 11.07 8.90
N CYS A 256 4.10 10.23 9.47
CA CYS A 256 2.65 10.35 9.37
C CYS A 256 2.02 10.29 10.76
N GLN A 257 0.84 10.88 10.91
CA GLN A 257 0.10 10.86 12.17
C GLN A 257 -1.17 10.05 11.98
N VAL A 258 -1.31 8.99 12.80
CA VAL A 258 -2.53 8.17 12.87
C VAL A 258 -3.23 8.48 14.18
N LEU A 259 -4.37 9.18 14.11
CA LEU A 259 -5.07 9.69 15.30
C LEU A 259 -5.67 8.58 16.18
N ARG A 260 -5.93 7.41 15.61
CA ARG A 260 -6.53 6.27 16.29
C ARG A 260 -5.81 5.00 15.90
N GLU A 261 -4.67 4.78 16.53
CA GLU A 261 -3.89 3.57 16.40
C GLU A 261 -4.00 2.79 17.72
N GLU A 262 -4.27 1.49 17.64
CA GLU A 262 -4.43 0.65 18.83
C GLU A 262 -3.12 0.62 19.64
N GLY A 263 -3.21 0.86 20.94
CA GLY A 263 -2.06 0.88 21.83
C GLY A 263 -1.18 2.14 21.76
N LYS A 264 -1.60 3.18 20.99
CA LYS A 264 -0.84 4.44 20.87
C LYS A 264 -1.69 5.66 21.17
N GLU A 265 -1.03 6.70 21.64
CA GLU A 265 -1.63 8.02 21.78
C GLU A 265 -1.78 8.70 20.41
N ALA A 266 -2.82 9.54 20.26
CA ALA A 266 -3.09 10.29 19.02
C ALA A 266 -1.94 11.21 18.55
N GLN A 267 -1.02 11.54 19.45
CA GLN A 267 0.16 12.38 19.18
C GLN A 267 1.38 11.55 18.75
N SER A 268 1.31 10.22 18.81
CA SER A 268 2.41 9.35 18.42
C SER A 268 2.76 9.50 16.95
N THR A 269 4.06 9.48 16.65
CA THR A 269 4.56 9.56 15.27
C THR A 269 4.67 8.16 14.71
N SER A 270 3.97 7.91 13.61
CA SER A 270 4.12 6.75 12.75
C SER A 270 4.84 7.14 11.46
N TYR A 271 5.23 6.17 10.65
CA TYR A 271 6.05 6.40 9.48
C TYR A 271 5.47 5.73 8.24
N MET A 272 5.61 6.42 7.13
CA MET A 272 5.40 5.86 5.80
C MET A 272 6.78 5.69 5.16
N TRP A 273 7.15 4.45 4.93
CA TRP A 273 8.34 4.07 4.21
C TRP A 273 8.05 4.05 2.72
N ILE A 274 9.02 4.49 1.93
CA ILE A 274 8.93 4.59 0.48
C ILE A 274 10.11 3.83 -0.10
N TYR A 275 9.81 2.90 -0.99
CA TYR A 275 10.82 2.14 -1.74
C TYR A 275 10.56 2.33 -3.22
N THR A 276 11.59 2.71 -3.96
CA THR A 276 11.47 2.92 -5.40
C THR A 276 12.65 2.36 -6.16
N SER A 277 12.40 1.79 -7.34
CA SER A 277 13.48 1.32 -8.21
C SER A 277 14.34 2.48 -8.71
N GLY A 278 15.63 2.23 -8.88
CA GLY A 278 16.55 3.16 -9.54
C GLY A 278 16.29 3.29 -11.03
N THR A 279 17.19 4.01 -11.73
CA THR A 279 17.13 4.22 -13.19
C THR A 279 17.85 3.06 -13.88
N ASP A 280 17.09 2.04 -14.28
CA ASP A 280 17.57 0.80 -14.92
C ASP A 280 16.98 0.55 -16.30
N GLY A 281 16.24 1.54 -16.87
CA GLY A 281 15.57 1.40 -18.16
C GLY A 281 14.29 0.59 -18.14
N LEU A 282 13.92 0.00 -17.00
CA LEU A 282 12.67 -0.73 -16.79
C LEU A 282 11.58 0.21 -16.22
N PRO A 283 10.30 -0.17 -16.30
CA PRO A 283 9.23 0.61 -15.69
C PRO A 283 9.50 0.85 -14.20
N LYS A 284 9.33 2.11 -13.77
CA LYS A 284 9.57 2.51 -12.39
C LYS A 284 8.58 1.84 -11.45
N ILE A 285 9.10 1.28 -10.37
CA ILE A 285 8.32 0.73 -9.26
C ILE A 285 8.40 1.70 -8.10
N VAL A 286 7.26 1.98 -7.47
CA VAL A 286 7.16 2.77 -6.24
C VAL A 286 6.22 2.04 -5.29
N LEU A 287 6.70 1.68 -4.11
CA LEU A 287 5.91 1.05 -3.06
C LEU A 287 5.96 1.89 -1.78
N TYR A 288 4.84 1.91 -1.09
CA TYR A 288 4.68 2.55 0.22
C TYR A 288 4.35 1.49 1.26
N GLU A 289 5.01 1.60 2.40
CA GLU A 289 4.77 0.72 3.53
C GLU A 289 4.51 1.57 4.78
N TYR A 290 3.35 1.38 5.42
CA TYR A 290 3.04 1.99 6.69
C TYR A 290 3.67 1.20 7.82
N GLN A 291 4.34 1.90 8.74
CA GLN A 291 4.90 1.30 9.95
C GLN A 291 4.63 2.18 11.18
N PRO A 292 4.31 1.56 12.33
CA PRO A 292 4.01 2.28 13.55
C PRO A 292 5.23 2.95 14.17
N GLY A 293 6.44 2.71 13.66
CA GLY A 293 7.68 3.26 14.19
C GLY A 293 8.77 3.37 13.14
N ARG A 294 9.90 3.96 13.56
CA ARG A 294 11.10 4.13 12.74
C ARG A 294 12.17 3.06 13.06
N GLY A 295 11.75 1.83 13.35
CA GLY A 295 12.69 0.75 13.67
C GLY A 295 13.42 0.24 12.42
N GLY A 296 14.76 -0.02 12.54
CA GLY A 296 15.52 -0.61 11.43
C GLY A 296 15.11 -2.04 11.07
N ILE A 297 14.21 -2.66 11.83
CA ILE A 297 13.62 -3.96 11.50
C ILE A 297 12.73 -3.84 10.24
N HIS A 298 12.04 -2.70 10.06
CA HIS A 298 11.13 -2.52 8.94
C HIS A 298 11.83 -2.57 7.57
N PRO A 299 12.87 -1.76 7.29
CA PRO A 299 13.61 -1.91 6.04
C PRO A 299 14.33 -3.25 5.92
N GLN A 300 14.73 -3.88 7.03
CA GLN A 300 15.33 -5.21 7.03
C GLN A 300 14.35 -6.28 6.53
N GLU A 301 13.10 -6.27 7.03
CA GLU A 301 12.06 -7.22 6.62
C GLU A 301 11.57 -6.92 5.19
N PHE A 302 11.33 -5.65 4.86
CA PHE A 302 10.85 -5.27 3.54
C PHE A 302 11.85 -5.60 2.42
N LEU A 303 13.14 -5.41 2.67
CA LEU A 303 14.22 -5.64 1.71
C LEU A 303 14.84 -7.04 1.84
N GLU A 304 14.20 -7.97 2.53
CA GLU A 304 14.68 -9.34 2.62
C GLU A 304 14.85 -9.95 1.21
N GLY A 305 16.05 -10.50 0.94
CA GLY A 305 16.40 -11.06 -0.37
C GLY A 305 16.83 -10.05 -1.43
N PHE A 306 16.91 -8.77 -1.11
CA PHE A 306 17.53 -7.77 -1.98
C PHE A 306 19.06 -7.82 -1.84
N HIS A 307 19.76 -7.94 -2.97
CA HIS A 307 21.21 -7.98 -3.04
C HIS A 307 21.70 -6.94 -4.07
N GLY A 308 21.72 -5.71 -3.69
CA GLY A 308 22.08 -4.63 -4.63
C GLY A 308 22.52 -3.37 -3.92
N LEU A 309 22.40 -2.25 -4.63
CA LEU A 309 22.74 -0.94 -4.11
C LEU A 309 21.49 -0.32 -3.49
N LEU A 310 21.53 -0.07 -2.18
CA LEU A 310 20.49 0.60 -1.43
C LEU A 310 20.85 2.06 -1.21
N GLN A 311 20.14 2.95 -1.90
CA GLN A 311 20.33 4.39 -1.75
C GLN A 311 19.32 4.96 -0.75
N CYS A 312 19.82 5.59 0.32
CA CYS A 312 19.00 6.07 1.42
C CYS A 312 19.56 7.38 2.00
N ASP A 313 18.91 7.89 3.05
CA ASP A 313 19.51 8.90 3.92
C ASP A 313 20.55 8.27 4.88
N GLY A 314 21.17 9.06 5.72
CA GLY A 314 22.10 8.56 6.74
C GLY A 314 21.44 7.93 7.97
N TYR A 315 20.21 7.44 7.89
CA TYR A 315 19.56 6.78 9.02
C TYR A 315 20.17 5.41 9.29
N GLN A 316 20.61 5.18 10.55
CA GLN A 316 21.31 3.96 10.95
C GLN A 316 20.44 2.68 10.84
N GLY A 317 19.12 2.82 10.75
CA GLY A 317 18.22 1.68 10.58
C GLY A 317 18.50 0.86 9.32
N TYR A 318 18.97 1.51 8.26
CA TYR A 318 19.31 0.83 7.00
C TYR A 318 20.55 -0.06 7.09
N ASN A 319 21.40 0.14 8.10
CA ASN A 319 22.58 -0.74 8.34
C ASN A 319 22.18 -2.17 8.76
N LYS A 320 20.89 -2.40 9.09
CA LYS A 320 20.38 -3.74 9.41
C LYS A 320 20.00 -4.56 8.19
N VAL A 321 19.89 -3.93 7.03
CA VAL A 321 19.61 -4.64 5.77
C VAL A 321 20.89 -5.39 5.39
N ALA A 322 20.80 -6.71 5.31
CA ALA A 322 21.93 -7.57 5.02
C ALA A 322 22.26 -7.57 3.52
N ASP A 323 23.52 -7.86 3.20
CA ASP A 323 24.00 -8.15 1.84
C ASP A 323 23.72 -7.02 0.81
N VAL A 324 23.65 -5.77 1.25
CA VAL A 324 23.45 -4.60 0.40
C VAL A 324 24.65 -3.65 0.43
N LEU A 325 24.88 -2.97 -0.66
CA LEU A 325 25.83 -1.86 -0.73
C LEU A 325 25.10 -0.55 -0.44
N LEU A 326 25.35 0.05 0.71
CA LEU A 326 24.70 1.29 1.11
C LEU A 326 25.32 2.50 0.40
N ALA A 327 24.45 3.35 -0.17
CA ALA A 327 24.82 4.65 -0.74
C ALA A 327 24.04 5.76 -0.05
N CYS A 328 24.75 6.68 0.62
CA CYS A 328 24.12 7.80 1.30
C CYS A 328 23.83 8.97 0.36
N CYS A 329 22.71 9.61 0.59
CA CYS A 329 22.25 10.77 -0.16
C CYS A 329 23.12 12.02 0.13
N MET A 330 23.79 12.53 -0.90
CA MET A 330 24.59 13.75 -0.80
C MET A 330 23.77 15.01 -0.53
N ALA A 331 22.48 15.03 -0.93
CA ALA A 331 21.59 16.15 -0.63
C ALA A 331 21.40 16.35 0.89
N HIS A 332 21.40 15.26 1.68
CA HIS A 332 21.33 15.34 3.14
C HIS A 332 22.62 15.89 3.74
N CYS A 333 23.78 15.47 3.24
CA CYS A 333 25.08 16.05 3.64
C CYS A 333 25.11 17.56 3.35
N ARG A 334 24.75 17.96 2.12
CA ARG A 334 24.67 19.37 1.72
C ARG A 334 23.73 20.17 2.63
N ARG A 335 22.56 19.61 2.96
CA ARG A 335 21.58 20.25 3.84
C ARG A 335 22.17 20.56 5.22
N LYS A 336 22.96 19.65 5.79
CA LYS A 336 23.63 19.88 7.09
C LYS A 336 24.60 21.06 7.06
N PHE A 337 25.42 21.19 6.01
CA PHE A 337 26.31 22.35 5.83
C PHE A 337 25.49 23.64 5.57
N TYR A 338 24.44 23.56 4.77
CA TYR A 338 23.55 24.69 4.52
C TYR A 338 22.85 25.19 5.81
N GLU A 339 22.41 24.29 6.67
CA GLU A 339 21.80 24.63 7.97
C GLU A 339 22.79 25.32 8.91
N ALA A 340 24.08 25.08 8.75
CA ALA A 340 25.15 25.69 9.53
C ALA A 340 25.49 27.13 9.07
N LEU A 341 25.02 27.56 7.91
CA LEU A 341 25.19 28.93 7.41
C LEU A 341 24.44 29.95 8.26
N PRO A 342 24.98 31.16 8.46
CA PRO A 342 24.27 32.31 9.00
C PRO A 342 23.04 32.68 8.15
N ALA A 343 22.03 33.29 8.78
CA ALA A 343 20.77 33.62 8.11
C ALA A 343 20.94 34.54 6.88
N GLU A 344 21.87 35.48 6.97
CA GLU A 344 22.19 36.42 5.89
C GLU A 344 22.75 35.70 4.65
N LYS A 345 23.69 34.75 4.87
CA LYS A 345 24.30 33.97 3.79
C LYS A 345 23.32 32.96 3.19
N LYS A 346 22.35 32.43 3.96
CA LYS A 346 21.28 31.60 3.44
C LYS A 346 20.40 32.31 2.39
N LYS A 347 20.16 33.61 2.55
CA LYS A 347 19.39 34.39 1.58
C LYS A 347 20.10 34.48 0.23
N THR A 348 21.40 34.69 0.25
CA THR A 348 22.21 34.76 -0.98
C THR A 348 22.34 33.42 -1.67
N MET A 349 22.48 32.33 -0.91
CA MET A 349 22.58 30.98 -1.47
C MET A 349 21.24 30.36 -1.90
N LYS A 350 20.10 30.86 -1.44
CA LYS A 350 18.80 30.44 -1.93
C LYS A 350 18.57 30.79 -3.41
N LEU A 351 19.31 31.78 -3.91
CA LEU A 351 19.35 32.13 -5.34
C LEU A 351 20.21 31.14 -6.17
N LEU A 352 20.96 30.29 -5.50
CA LEU A 352 21.78 29.21 -6.11
C LEU A 352 21.05 27.86 -6.01
N ASP A 353 19.73 27.83 -6.10
CA ASP A 353 18.96 26.61 -6.04
C ASP A 353 19.35 25.65 -7.18
N ILE A 354 19.65 24.42 -6.84
CA ILE A 354 20.08 23.33 -7.72
C ILE A 354 19.15 23.14 -8.93
N ASN A 355 17.88 23.50 -8.78
CA ASN A 355 16.85 23.38 -9.79
C ASN A 355 16.68 24.62 -10.70
N SER A 356 17.45 25.68 -10.47
CA SER A 356 17.42 26.86 -11.30
C SER A 356 18.42 26.74 -12.46
N PRO A 357 17.99 26.79 -13.74
CA PRO A 357 18.89 26.76 -14.88
C PRO A 357 19.84 27.96 -14.99
N ILE A 358 19.66 28.98 -14.14
CA ILE A 358 20.38 30.26 -14.20
C ILE A 358 21.58 30.34 -13.21
N ALA A 359 21.73 29.39 -12.27
CA ALA A 359 22.43 29.69 -11.05
C ALA A 359 23.76 28.97 -10.81
N ILE A 360 24.31 28.22 -11.73
CA ILE A 360 25.56 27.51 -11.47
C ILE A 360 26.63 27.93 -12.47
N LYS A 361 27.16 29.10 -12.28
CA LYS A 361 28.59 29.31 -12.58
C LYS A 361 29.36 28.36 -11.68
N GLU A 362 30.32 27.66 -12.27
CA GLU A 362 31.26 26.81 -11.56
C GLU A 362 31.66 27.46 -10.24
N PRO A 363 31.42 26.80 -9.09
CA PRO A 363 32.01 27.30 -7.84
C PRO A 363 33.47 26.93 -7.92
N ASP A 364 34.27 27.74 -8.59
CA ASP A 364 35.70 27.76 -8.34
C ASP A 364 35.85 28.08 -6.86
N ILE A 365 36.24 27.10 -6.09
CA ILE A 365 36.81 27.34 -4.75
C ILE A 365 38.26 27.64 -5.05
N PRO A 366 38.68 28.93 -5.02
CA PRO A 366 40.09 29.23 -5.18
C PRO A 366 40.77 28.57 -4.01
N GLN A 367 41.62 27.58 -4.28
CA GLN A 367 42.37 26.91 -3.20
C GLN A 367 43.23 27.90 -2.40
N ASP A 368 43.56 29.03 -3.00
CA ASP A 368 44.38 30.07 -2.41
C ASP A 368 43.61 31.08 -1.51
N ASP A 369 42.26 31.04 -1.49
CA ASP A 369 41.41 32.03 -0.81
C ASP A 369 40.44 31.41 0.23
N LEU A 370 40.63 30.16 0.64
CA LEU A 370 39.78 29.47 1.61
C LEU A 370 39.59 30.22 2.94
N GLU A 371 40.60 31.04 3.32
CA GLU A 371 40.53 31.81 4.58
C GLU A 371 39.46 32.92 4.55
N LYS A 372 38.96 33.32 3.39
CA LYS A 372 37.89 34.33 3.23
C LYS A 372 36.51 33.79 3.44
N TYR A 373 36.34 32.47 3.40
CA TYR A 373 35.04 31.80 3.51
C TYR A 373 34.85 31.12 4.86
N ILE A 374 33.64 31.15 5.38
CA ILE A 374 33.34 30.35 6.59
C ILE A 374 33.25 28.85 6.22
N PRO A 375 33.67 27.94 7.13
CA PRO A 375 33.68 26.51 6.83
C PRO A 375 32.38 25.92 6.29
N ALA A 376 31.21 26.44 6.72
CA ALA A 376 29.93 25.99 6.20
C ALA A 376 29.73 26.34 4.72
N GLU A 377 30.26 27.47 4.22
CA GLU A 377 30.24 27.85 2.80
C GLU A 377 31.07 26.90 1.95
N ILE A 378 32.28 26.59 2.45
CA ILE A 378 33.22 25.67 1.80
C ILE A 378 32.58 24.28 1.69
N GLY A 379 31.95 23.78 2.76
CA GLY A 379 31.22 22.50 2.72
C GLY A 379 30.09 22.47 1.71
N VAL A 380 29.28 23.55 1.61
CA VAL A 380 28.23 23.67 0.59
C VAL A 380 28.83 23.74 -0.81
N ALA A 381 29.96 24.45 -1.01
CA ALA A 381 30.62 24.57 -2.30
C ALA A 381 31.13 23.22 -2.82
N TYR A 382 31.76 22.40 -1.98
CA TYR A 382 32.16 21.03 -2.35
C TYR A 382 30.94 20.19 -2.79
N CYS A 383 29.86 20.24 -2.01
CA CYS A 383 28.64 19.54 -2.39
C CYS A 383 28.09 20.03 -3.75
N ASN A 384 28.06 21.36 -3.95
CA ASN A 384 27.59 21.95 -5.21
C ASN A 384 28.44 21.54 -6.40
N LYS A 385 29.77 21.42 -6.24
CA LYS A 385 30.68 20.98 -7.30
C LYS A 385 30.36 19.55 -7.74
N LEU A 386 30.11 18.64 -6.80
CA LEU A 386 29.71 17.27 -7.12
C LEU A 386 28.36 17.23 -7.84
N PHE A 387 27.36 18.01 -7.38
CA PHE A 387 26.08 18.11 -8.07
C PHE A 387 26.19 18.74 -9.48
N TYR A 388 27.13 19.64 -9.67
CA TYR A 388 27.40 20.23 -10.98
C TYR A 388 27.96 19.18 -11.95
N LEU A 389 29.00 18.45 -11.56
CA LEU A 389 29.59 17.39 -12.37
C LEU A 389 28.59 16.28 -12.70
N GLU A 390 27.79 15.83 -11.73
CA GLU A 390 26.73 14.84 -11.95
C GLU A 390 25.67 15.27 -12.96
N ARG A 391 25.38 16.57 -13.05
CA ARG A 391 24.47 17.10 -14.06
C ARG A 391 25.05 16.95 -15.48
N GLU A 392 26.36 17.14 -15.64
CA GLU A 392 27.05 16.93 -16.89
C GLU A 392 27.07 15.46 -17.32
N PHE A 393 27.10 14.55 -16.30
CA PHE A 393 27.16 13.11 -16.54
C PHE A 393 25.79 12.44 -16.68
N LYS A 394 24.69 13.18 -16.52
CA LYS A 394 23.33 12.65 -16.40
C LYS A 394 22.94 11.73 -17.55
N ASP A 395 23.30 12.09 -18.78
CA ASP A 395 22.88 11.38 -19.99
C ASP A 395 23.91 10.35 -20.47
N LEU A 396 25.00 10.15 -19.71
CA LEU A 396 26.01 9.14 -20.02
C LEU A 396 25.56 7.72 -19.62
N PRO A 397 25.96 6.71 -20.38
CA PRO A 397 25.81 5.32 -19.95
C PRO A 397 26.48 5.06 -18.61
N PRO A 398 26.00 4.07 -17.81
CA PRO A 398 26.53 3.81 -16.47
C PRO A 398 28.05 3.63 -16.40
N GLU A 399 28.65 2.90 -17.32
CA GLU A 399 30.10 2.67 -17.33
C GLU A 399 30.91 3.95 -17.63
N GLU A 400 30.43 4.77 -18.58
CA GLU A 400 31.07 6.05 -18.89
C GLU A 400 30.89 7.04 -17.73
N ARG A 401 29.70 7.04 -17.09
CA ARG A 401 29.44 7.85 -15.92
C ARG A 401 30.38 7.48 -14.77
N LYS A 402 30.56 6.19 -14.49
CA LYS A 402 31.53 5.70 -13.52
C LYS A 402 32.95 6.17 -13.81
N ALA A 403 33.39 6.03 -15.07
CA ALA A 403 34.72 6.48 -15.48
C ALA A 403 34.92 7.99 -15.25
N LYS A 404 33.91 8.80 -15.63
CA LYS A 404 33.94 10.26 -15.41
C LYS A 404 33.94 10.67 -13.94
N ARG A 405 33.20 9.96 -13.11
CA ARG A 405 33.19 10.15 -11.64
C ARG A 405 34.57 9.90 -11.04
N LEU A 406 35.22 8.80 -11.43
CA LEU A 406 36.56 8.47 -10.95
C LEU A 406 37.62 9.49 -11.45
N GLU A 407 37.45 10.02 -12.67
CA GLU A 407 38.37 11.03 -13.22
C GLU A 407 38.18 12.40 -12.55
N GLN A 408 36.93 12.86 -12.35
CA GLN A 408 36.63 14.26 -11.99
C GLN A 408 36.13 14.45 -10.56
N GLU A 409 35.33 13.51 -10.02
CA GLU A 409 34.74 13.66 -8.70
C GLU A 409 35.60 13.05 -7.57
N ALA A 410 36.33 11.97 -7.82
CA ALA A 410 37.19 11.39 -6.83
C ALA A 410 38.24 12.40 -6.31
N PRO A 411 38.92 13.25 -7.15
CA PRO A 411 39.77 14.30 -6.65
C PRO A 411 39.04 15.36 -5.82
N VAL A 412 37.79 15.68 -6.12
CA VAL A 412 36.95 16.59 -5.31
C VAL A 412 36.69 16.01 -3.93
N TRP A 413 36.38 14.70 -3.86
CA TRP A 413 36.24 13.99 -2.59
C TRP A 413 37.55 13.96 -1.77
N ASP A 414 38.67 13.69 -2.40
CA ASP A 414 39.95 13.68 -1.72
C ASP A 414 40.27 15.04 -1.05
N ASN A 415 39.98 16.13 -1.79
CA ASN A 415 40.15 17.48 -1.26
C ASN A 415 39.13 17.80 -0.17
N PHE A 416 37.90 17.38 -0.34
CA PHE A 416 36.83 17.53 0.67
C PHE A 416 37.21 16.84 1.98
N TRP A 417 37.70 15.59 1.93
CA TRP A 417 38.09 14.85 3.13
C TRP A 417 39.30 15.47 3.80
N LYS A 418 40.35 15.87 3.07
CA LYS A 418 41.49 16.56 3.61
C LYS A 418 41.11 17.86 4.32
N TRP A 419 40.23 18.63 3.71
CA TRP A 419 39.70 19.85 4.30
C TRP A 419 38.86 19.55 5.54
N LEU A 420 37.94 18.60 5.46
CA LEU A 420 37.07 18.24 6.57
C LEU A 420 37.83 17.77 7.80
N ASP A 421 38.85 16.93 7.60
CA ASP A 421 39.69 16.38 8.65
C ASP A 421 40.61 17.47 9.31
N SER A 422 40.84 18.60 8.62
CA SER A 422 41.57 19.75 9.17
C SER A 422 40.70 20.66 10.06
N LEU A 423 39.38 20.49 10.07
CA LEU A 423 38.47 21.40 10.76
C LEU A 423 38.44 21.15 12.28
N ASN A 424 38.65 22.21 13.05
CA ASN A 424 38.32 22.22 14.47
C ASN A 424 36.94 22.82 14.69
N THR A 425 35.99 22.02 15.20
CA THR A 425 34.62 22.45 15.39
C THR A 425 34.21 22.44 16.86
N THR A 426 33.44 23.45 17.26
CA THR A 426 32.86 23.48 18.61
C THR A 426 31.80 22.42 18.76
N LYS A 427 31.95 21.53 19.76
CA LYS A 427 31.04 20.45 20.05
C LYS A 427 29.59 20.96 20.19
N GLY A 428 28.63 20.31 19.49
CA GLY A 428 27.22 20.67 19.53
C GLY A 428 26.80 21.79 18.57
N SER A 429 27.75 22.50 17.92
CA SER A 429 27.42 23.47 16.88
C SER A 429 26.77 22.83 15.66
N LYS A 430 26.07 23.64 14.83
CA LYS A 430 25.50 23.15 13.57
C LYS A 430 26.55 22.65 12.60
N LEU A 431 27.73 23.33 12.58
CA LEU A 431 28.87 22.91 11.78
C LEU A 431 29.41 21.55 12.26
N SER A 432 29.57 21.37 13.58
CA SER A 432 29.99 20.06 14.15
C SER A 432 29.05 18.93 13.77
N LYS A 433 27.72 19.19 13.73
CA LYS A 433 26.74 18.21 13.28
C LYS A 433 26.90 17.86 11.79
N ALA A 434 27.25 18.83 10.96
CA ALA A 434 27.49 18.61 9.53
C ALA A 434 28.78 17.80 9.31
N VAL A 435 29.86 18.15 10.00
CA VAL A 435 31.14 17.44 9.96
C VAL A 435 30.99 16.00 10.43
N ASN A 436 30.36 15.79 11.60
CA ASN A 436 30.12 14.44 12.13
C ASN A 436 29.25 13.60 11.20
N TYR A 437 28.22 14.20 10.56
CA TYR A 437 27.40 13.50 9.58
C TYR A 437 28.26 13.01 8.41
N ALA A 438 29.04 13.88 7.80
CA ALA A 438 29.92 13.51 6.70
C ALA A 438 30.92 12.43 7.10
N GLN A 439 31.61 12.58 8.24
CA GLN A 439 32.60 11.60 8.74
C GLN A 439 31.96 10.23 9.02
N ASN A 440 30.79 10.19 9.66
CA ASN A 440 30.08 8.94 9.98
C ASN A 440 29.59 8.19 8.74
N HIS A 441 29.43 8.90 7.61
CA HIS A 441 28.94 8.35 6.35
C HIS A 441 29.98 8.40 5.22
N ARG A 442 31.26 8.51 5.57
CA ARG A 442 32.36 8.70 4.61
C ARG A 442 32.31 7.69 3.47
N ASP A 443 32.29 6.41 3.81
CA ASP A 443 32.30 5.33 2.82
C ASP A 443 31.02 5.31 1.99
N SER A 444 29.86 5.39 2.65
CA SER A 444 28.57 5.33 2.00
C SER A 444 28.24 6.56 1.14
N LEU A 445 28.81 7.73 1.43
CA LEU A 445 28.73 8.91 0.58
C LEU A 445 29.53 8.75 -0.71
N CYS A 446 30.61 7.96 -0.70
CA CYS A 446 31.46 7.71 -1.86
C CYS A 446 31.06 6.45 -2.63
N THR A 447 30.13 5.64 -2.13
CA THR A 447 29.70 4.38 -2.77
C THR A 447 29.23 4.57 -4.22
N TYR A 448 28.54 5.67 -4.52
CA TYR A 448 28.03 5.96 -5.87
C TYR A 448 29.13 6.11 -6.93
N LEU A 449 30.36 6.40 -6.55
CA LEU A 449 31.51 6.44 -7.46
C LEU A 449 31.83 5.07 -8.06
N GLN A 450 31.44 4.00 -7.38
CA GLN A 450 31.75 2.63 -7.78
C GLN A 450 30.75 2.08 -8.78
N ASP A 451 29.56 2.70 -8.92
CA ASP A 451 28.49 2.23 -9.79
C ASP A 451 27.78 3.41 -10.47
N GLY A 452 27.91 3.50 -11.78
CA GLY A 452 27.30 4.58 -12.59
C GLY A 452 25.75 4.56 -12.61
N ARG A 453 25.11 3.51 -12.12
CA ARG A 453 23.64 3.41 -11.97
C ARG A 453 23.15 4.11 -10.70
N CYS A 454 24.02 4.23 -9.69
CA CYS A 454 23.68 4.94 -8.46
C CYS A 454 23.58 6.45 -8.73
N GLU A 455 22.61 7.10 -8.12
CA GLU A 455 22.49 8.56 -8.18
C GLU A 455 23.24 9.22 -7.02
N LEU A 456 23.72 10.47 -7.20
CA LEU A 456 24.37 11.22 -6.11
C LEU A 456 23.38 11.55 -4.98
N SER A 457 22.09 11.60 -5.28
CA SER A 457 21.07 11.95 -4.30
C SER A 457 19.88 10.99 -4.33
N ASN A 458 19.25 10.81 -3.16
CA ASN A 458 18.01 10.05 -3.01
C ASN A 458 16.75 10.85 -3.36
N ASN A 459 16.87 11.88 -4.23
CA ASN A 459 15.75 12.74 -4.60
C ASN A 459 14.64 11.96 -5.33
N ALA A 460 14.95 10.85 -5.97
CA ALA A 460 13.97 9.98 -6.62
C ALA A 460 12.92 9.47 -5.62
N ALA A 461 13.30 9.08 -4.41
CA ALA A 461 12.38 8.70 -3.34
C ALA A 461 11.67 9.93 -2.75
N LEU A 462 12.39 11.03 -2.51
CA LEU A 462 11.84 12.27 -1.97
C LEU A 462 10.75 12.87 -2.87
N TYR A 463 10.98 12.97 -4.18
CA TYR A 463 9.97 13.52 -5.11
C TYR A 463 8.73 12.65 -5.17
N THR A 464 8.84 11.35 -5.03
CA THR A 464 7.69 10.44 -4.98
C THR A 464 6.86 10.65 -3.71
N GLY A 465 7.51 10.91 -2.58
CA GLY A 465 6.83 11.27 -1.32
C GLY A 465 6.10 12.62 -1.40
N TYR A 466 6.61 13.59 -2.18
CA TYR A 466 5.97 14.90 -2.38
C TYR A 466 4.82 14.88 -3.37
N PHE A 467 4.77 13.93 -4.33
CA PHE A 467 3.68 13.86 -5.32
C PHE A 467 2.32 13.49 -4.71
N TYR A 468 2.31 12.89 -3.52
CA TYR A 468 1.08 12.53 -2.81
C TYR A 468 1.04 13.09 -1.37
N PRO A 469 1.30 14.39 -1.14
CA PRO A 469 1.24 14.96 0.21
C PRO A 469 -0.15 14.86 0.82
N HIS A 470 -1.20 14.71 0.00
CA HIS A 470 -2.59 14.58 0.45
C HIS A 470 -2.90 13.24 1.13
N LEU A 471 -2.08 12.19 0.89
CA LEU A 471 -2.23 10.91 1.59
C LEU A 471 -1.81 11.01 3.06
N PHE A 472 -0.91 11.97 3.37
CA PHE A 472 -0.25 12.10 4.67
C PHE A 472 -0.55 13.41 5.38
N GLN A 473 -1.23 14.37 4.72
CA GLN A 473 -1.65 15.61 5.39
C GLN A 473 -2.80 15.33 6.34
N LYS A 474 -2.70 15.92 7.54
CA LYS A 474 -3.79 16.00 8.50
C LYS A 474 -5.07 16.40 7.77
N SER A 475 -6.07 15.55 7.77
CA SER A 475 -7.44 16.00 7.58
C SER A 475 -7.78 16.83 8.82
N ALA A 476 -7.60 18.14 8.69
CA ALA A 476 -8.08 19.11 9.65
C ALA A 476 -9.60 19.10 9.72
#